data_505b73029d20c939ebadaf707f2e762c
#
_entry.id   505b73029d20c939ebadaf707f2e762c
#
_cell.length_a   1.000
_cell.length_b   1.000
_cell.length_c   1.000
_cell.angle_alpha   90.00
_cell.angle_beta   90.00
_cell.angle_gamma   90.00
#
_symmetry.space_group_name_H-M   'P 1'
#
loop_
_entity.id
_entity.type
_entity.pdbx_description
1 polymer ?
#
loop_
_entity_poly.entity_id
_entity_poly.type
_entity_poly.pdbx_seq_one_letter_code
_entity_poly.pdbx_strand_id
1 'polypeptide(L)'
;MAATLLDVETVRARFSSLRNRGFVFLDAPGGSQVPDEVGDAIARALREASANIGANYETSKRVERILATAREDGARFLGCSSDDVIFGTNMTWLDFALSRTASRDWREGDRILVSRLDHDGGVAPWVELAADRGFEVEWVNVTEDLRLDYDDLANRLDEHVRVVACVASSNAVGSIVDVARVSELAHEVRALCWVDAVQYAAHEPVDVQALGCDVFITSAYKFCGPHVGLA
;
A
#
# COMPACT_ATOMS: atom_id res chain seq x y z
N MET A 1 -0.20 -2.71 30.38
CA MET A 1 -0.59 -4.11 30.13
C MET A 1 0.66 -4.88 29.73
N ALA A 2 0.94 -6.05 30.30
CA ALA A 2 2.06 -6.86 29.85
C ALA A 2 1.77 -7.31 28.40
N ALA A 3 2.72 -7.09 27.50
CA ALA A 3 2.60 -7.58 26.12
C ALA A 3 2.46 -9.11 26.18
N THR A 4 1.35 -9.62 25.69
CA THR A 4 1.18 -11.07 25.53
C THR A 4 2.19 -11.51 24.46
N LEU A 5 3.16 -12.34 24.86
CA LEU A 5 4.14 -12.88 23.92
C LEU A 5 3.40 -13.70 22.86
N LEU A 6 3.79 -13.50 21.60
CA LEU A 6 3.25 -14.25 20.48
C LEU A 6 3.57 -15.74 20.66
N ASP A 7 2.55 -16.60 20.64
CA ASP A 7 2.75 -18.05 20.59
C ASP A 7 3.18 -18.46 19.17
N VAL A 8 4.50 -18.48 18.96
CA VAL A 8 5.12 -18.76 17.67
C VAL A 8 4.73 -20.14 17.13
N GLU A 9 4.60 -21.14 17.98
CA GLU A 9 4.27 -22.52 17.54
C GLU A 9 2.82 -22.61 17.07
N THR A 10 1.88 -21.97 17.76
CA THR A 10 0.50 -21.89 17.34
C THR A 10 0.36 -21.14 16.02
N VAL A 11 1.05 -20.02 15.85
CA VAL A 11 1.05 -19.27 14.58
C VAL A 11 1.69 -20.08 13.45
N ARG A 12 2.85 -20.68 13.69
CA ARG A 12 3.57 -21.51 12.70
C ARG A 12 2.73 -22.71 12.23
N ALA A 13 1.94 -23.31 13.09
CA ALA A 13 1.10 -24.45 12.77
C ALA A 13 0.03 -24.15 11.70
N ARG A 14 -0.32 -22.86 11.50
CA ARG A 14 -1.27 -22.40 10.47
C ARG A 14 -0.68 -22.37 9.06
N PHE A 15 0.64 -22.56 8.91
CA PHE A 15 1.35 -22.47 7.63
C PHE A 15 1.90 -23.85 7.25
N SER A 16 1.23 -24.54 6.31
CA SER A 16 1.72 -25.82 5.81
C SER A 16 3.08 -25.72 5.14
N SER A 17 3.40 -24.60 4.50
CA SER A 17 4.71 -24.31 3.91
C SER A 17 5.85 -24.34 4.93
N LEU A 18 5.60 -24.02 6.20
CA LEU A 18 6.60 -24.01 7.27
C LEU A 18 6.79 -25.37 7.95
N ARG A 19 5.98 -26.37 7.59
CA ARG A 19 6.09 -27.73 8.15
C ARG A 19 7.27 -28.51 7.57
N ASN A 20 7.79 -28.08 6.41
CA ASN A 20 8.97 -28.67 5.80
C ASN A 20 10.23 -28.19 6.52
N ARG A 21 10.75 -29.01 7.44
CA ARG A 21 11.89 -28.68 8.30
C ARG A 21 13.25 -28.56 7.56
N GLY A 22 13.29 -28.84 6.26
CA GLY A 22 14.51 -28.73 5.44
C GLY A 22 14.73 -27.36 4.79
N PHE A 23 13.81 -26.40 4.97
CA PHE A 23 13.89 -25.09 4.33
C PHE A 23 13.60 -23.97 5.34
N VAL A 24 14.39 -22.90 5.28
CA VAL A 24 14.21 -21.67 6.08
C VAL A 24 13.99 -20.52 5.12
N PHE A 25 12.84 -19.88 5.24
CA PHE A 25 12.50 -18.70 4.43
C PHE A 25 13.18 -17.46 5.01
N LEU A 26 14.06 -16.83 4.23
CA LEU A 26 14.74 -15.57 4.56
C LEU A 26 14.51 -14.52 3.47
N ASP A 27 13.45 -14.66 2.71
CA ASP A 27 13.11 -13.91 1.49
C ASP A 27 11.79 -13.12 1.62
N ALA A 28 11.37 -12.85 2.85
CA ALA A 28 10.11 -12.13 3.14
C ALA A 28 9.94 -10.79 2.38
N PRO A 29 11.01 -10.01 2.07
CA PRO A 29 10.85 -8.83 1.20
C PRO A 29 10.30 -9.17 -0.20
N GLY A 30 10.51 -10.40 -0.68
CA GLY A 30 9.92 -10.92 -1.92
C GLY A 30 8.46 -11.35 -1.80
N GLY A 31 8.01 -11.67 -0.58
CA GLY A 31 6.65 -12.12 -0.27
C GLY A 31 6.62 -13.03 0.96
N SER A 32 5.58 -12.94 1.76
CA SER A 32 5.39 -13.76 2.96
C SER A 32 4.77 -15.11 2.62
N GLN A 33 4.94 -16.08 3.52
CA GLN A 33 4.18 -17.33 3.46
C GLN A 33 2.72 -17.06 3.80
N VAL A 34 1.80 -17.91 3.27
CA VAL A 34 0.36 -17.72 3.40
C VAL A 34 -0.22 -18.79 4.33
N PRO A 35 -1.06 -18.42 5.32
CA PRO A 35 -1.76 -19.40 6.14
C PRO A 35 -2.72 -20.28 5.33
N ASP A 36 -2.88 -21.52 5.74
CA ASP A 36 -3.73 -22.51 5.03
C ASP A 36 -5.16 -21.98 4.85
N GLU A 37 -5.71 -21.28 5.85
CA GLU A 37 -7.06 -20.74 5.82
C GLU A 37 -7.29 -19.71 4.71
N VAL A 38 -6.25 -18.96 4.32
CA VAL A 38 -6.32 -17.99 3.21
C VAL A 38 -6.46 -18.73 1.87
N GLY A 39 -5.66 -19.78 1.67
CA GLY A 39 -5.76 -20.64 0.50
C GLY A 39 -7.13 -21.30 0.38
N ASP A 40 -7.66 -21.82 1.50
CA ASP A 40 -8.98 -22.45 1.57
C ASP A 40 -10.11 -21.45 1.28
N ALA A 41 -10.00 -20.21 1.77
CA ALA A 41 -10.97 -19.14 1.51
C ALA A 41 -11.03 -18.79 0.03
N ILE A 42 -9.87 -18.66 -0.64
CA ILE A 42 -9.78 -18.40 -2.10
C ILE A 42 -10.42 -19.56 -2.86
N ALA A 43 -10.06 -20.81 -2.54
CA ALA A 43 -10.59 -21.98 -3.21
C ALA A 43 -12.11 -22.07 -3.04
N ARG A 44 -12.65 -21.77 -1.86
CA ARG A 44 -14.08 -21.72 -1.58
C ARG A 44 -14.79 -20.64 -2.39
N ALA A 45 -14.24 -19.41 -2.41
CA ALA A 45 -14.80 -18.31 -3.19
C ALA A 45 -14.92 -18.67 -4.68
N LEU A 46 -13.88 -19.28 -5.26
CA LEU A 46 -13.86 -19.71 -6.66
C LEU A 46 -14.93 -20.79 -6.96
N ARG A 47 -15.18 -21.69 -6.02
CA ARG A 47 -16.17 -22.78 -6.21
C ARG A 47 -17.62 -22.33 -5.98
N GLU A 48 -17.85 -21.37 -5.08
CA GLU A 48 -19.18 -21.08 -4.55
C GLU A 48 -19.71 -19.68 -4.92
N ALA A 49 -18.84 -18.75 -5.37
CA ALA A 49 -19.19 -17.36 -5.56
C ALA A 49 -18.61 -16.77 -6.85
N SER A 50 -18.61 -17.53 -7.95
CA SER A 50 -18.09 -17.07 -9.24
C SER A 50 -19.21 -16.42 -10.07
N ALA A 51 -19.49 -15.14 -9.81
CA ALA A 51 -20.49 -14.36 -10.55
C ALA A 51 -20.13 -12.89 -10.58
N ASN A 52 -20.72 -12.14 -11.54
CA ASN A 52 -20.69 -10.70 -11.53
C ASN A 52 -21.62 -10.15 -10.43
N ILE A 53 -21.31 -8.94 -9.93
CA ILE A 53 -22.13 -8.19 -8.97
C ILE A 53 -23.22 -7.37 -9.67
N GLY A 54 -24.20 -6.88 -8.88
CA GLY A 54 -25.25 -5.97 -9.36
C GLY A 54 -26.51 -6.66 -9.86
N ALA A 55 -26.64 -7.98 -9.71
CA ALA A 55 -27.81 -8.74 -10.11
C ALA A 55 -28.64 -9.28 -8.95
N ASN A 56 -29.92 -9.59 -9.20
CA ASN A 56 -30.85 -10.03 -8.16
C ASN A 56 -30.78 -11.53 -7.80
N TYR A 57 -29.96 -12.31 -8.49
CA TYR A 57 -29.81 -13.75 -8.21
C TYR A 57 -28.79 -14.03 -7.11
N GLU A 58 -28.92 -15.18 -6.45
CA GLU A 58 -28.20 -15.52 -5.22
C GLU A 58 -26.67 -15.53 -5.38
N THR A 59 -26.13 -16.03 -6.50
CA THR A 59 -24.67 -16.05 -6.71
C THR A 59 -24.07 -14.66 -6.81
N SER A 60 -24.77 -13.68 -7.43
CA SER A 60 -24.34 -12.27 -7.42
C SER A 60 -24.32 -11.68 -6.01
N LYS A 61 -25.40 -11.89 -5.26
CA LYS A 61 -25.51 -11.42 -3.86
C LYS A 61 -24.44 -12.05 -2.95
N ARG A 62 -24.03 -13.28 -3.22
CA ARG A 62 -22.95 -13.94 -2.48
C ARG A 62 -21.60 -13.26 -2.72
N VAL A 63 -21.29 -12.88 -3.96
CA VAL A 63 -20.07 -12.11 -4.29
C VAL A 63 -20.12 -10.72 -3.65
N GLU A 64 -21.26 -10.05 -3.69
CA GLU A 64 -21.45 -8.74 -3.03
C GLU A 64 -21.17 -8.81 -1.53
N ARG A 65 -21.66 -9.85 -0.83
CA ARG A 65 -21.38 -10.04 0.60
C ARG A 65 -19.89 -10.27 0.85
N ILE A 66 -19.20 -11.05 0.03
CA ILE A 66 -17.75 -11.27 0.14
C ILE A 66 -16.99 -9.94 -0.02
N LEU A 67 -17.34 -9.15 -1.02
CA LEU A 67 -16.69 -7.84 -1.27
C LEU A 67 -16.98 -6.84 -0.15
N ALA A 68 -18.20 -6.79 0.36
CA ALA A 68 -18.58 -5.93 1.48
C ALA A 68 -17.77 -6.30 2.74
N THR A 69 -17.73 -7.59 3.11
CA THR A 69 -16.92 -8.05 4.24
C THR A 69 -15.44 -7.75 4.04
N ALA A 70 -14.91 -7.97 2.84
CA ALA A 70 -13.50 -7.67 2.55
C ALA A 70 -13.18 -6.16 2.71
N ARG A 71 -14.10 -5.25 2.29
CA ARG A 71 -13.93 -3.82 2.53
C ARG A 71 -13.99 -3.45 4.00
N GLU A 72 -14.93 -4.03 4.76
CA GLU A 72 -15.01 -3.83 6.20
C GLU A 72 -13.73 -4.31 6.93
N ASP A 73 -13.18 -5.46 6.52
CA ASP A 73 -11.93 -5.99 7.07
C ASP A 73 -10.73 -5.09 6.68
N GLY A 74 -10.67 -4.65 5.43
CA GLY A 74 -9.68 -3.70 4.96
C GLY A 74 -9.74 -2.38 5.71
N ALA A 75 -10.94 -1.84 5.91
CA ALA A 75 -11.16 -0.62 6.67
C ALA A 75 -10.70 -0.73 8.13
N ARG A 76 -10.96 -1.87 8.79
CA ARG A 76 -10.45 -2.12 10.15
C ARG A 76 -8.93 -2.23 10.19
N PHE A 77 -8.33 -2.83 9.15
CA PHE A 77 -6.88 -2.96 9.03
C PHE A 77 -6.20 -1.61 8.82
N LEU A 78 -6.81 -0.72 8.01
CA LEU A 78 -6.24 0.59 7.66
C LEU A 78 -6.62 1.70 8.65
N GLY A 79 -7.69 1.55 9.42
CA GLY A 79 -8.24 2.62 10.27
C GLY A 79 -9.06 3.66 9.49
N CYS A 80 -9.82 3.23 8.44
CA CYS A 80 -10.61 4.11 7.58
C CYS A 80 -12.08 3.64 7.43
N SER A 81 -12.85 4.32 6.58
CA SER A 81 -14.18 3.86 6.18
C SER A 81 -14.09 2.74 5.14
N SER A 82 -15.04 1.81 5.14
CA SER A 82 -15.16 0.78 4.10
C SER A 82 -15.41 1.35 2.69
N ASP A 83 -15.94 2.56 2.60
CA ASP A 83 -16.15 3.26 1.33
C ASP A 83 -14.84 3.79 0.73
N ASP A 84 -13.80 3.98 1.56
CA ASP A 84 -12.49 4.43 1.13
C ASP A 84 -11.58 3.28 0.67
N VAL A 85 -12.01 2.02 0.87
CA VAL A 85 -11.21 0.84 0.54
C VAL A 85 -11.34 0.45 -0.93
N ILE A 86 -10.20 0.38 -1.61
CA ILE A 86 -10.10 -0.03 -3.02
C ILE A 86 -9.21 -1.28 -3.14
N PHE A 87 -9.67 -2.27 -3.91
CA PHE A 87 -8.89 -3.46 -4.23
C PHE A 87 -8.33 -3.40 -5.66
N GLY A 88 -7.12 -3.91 -5.83
CA GLY A 88 -6.47 -4.10 -7.13
C GLY A 88 -5.64 -5.36 -7.15
N THR A 89 -4.93 -5.61 -8.25
CA THR A 89 -4.09 -6.81 -8.38
C THR A 89 -2.83 -6.76 -7.51
N ASN A 90 -2.29 -5.57 -7.28
CA ASN A 90 -1.15 -5.26 -6.41
C ASN A 90 -1.00 -3.74 -6.26
N MET A 91 -0.06 -3.29 -5.42
CA MET A 91 0.24 -1.87 -5.22
C MET A 91 0.58 -1.16 -6.53
N THR A 92 1.50 -1.66 -7.31
CA THR A 92 1.94 -1.03 -8.56
C THR A 92 0.78 -0.80 -9.54
N TRP A 93 -0.13 -1.79 -9.68
CA TRP A 93 -1.32 -1.63 -10.51
C TRP A 93 -2.25 -0.53 -9.98
N LEU A 94 -2.43 -0.49 -8.64
CA LEU A 94 -3.23 0.57 -8.00
C LEU A 94 -2.59 1.94 -8.22
N ASP A 95 -1.28 2.07 -8.08
CA ASP A 95 -0.56 3.30 -8.36
C ASP A 95 -0.77 3.78 -9.80
N PHE A 96 -0.63 2.89 -10.79
CA PHE A 96 -0.90 3.24 -12.18
C PHE A 96 -2.35 3.68 -12.43
N ALA A 97 -3.32 3.05 -11.76
CA ALA A 97 -4.74 3.36 -11.95
C ALA A 97 -5.13 4.66 -11.21
N LEU A 98 -4.71 4.78 -9.95
CA LEU A 98 -5.12 5.88 -9.09
C LEU A 98 -4.37 7.17 -9.40
N SER A 99 -3.08 7.13 -9.76
CA SER A 99 -2.32 8.31 -10.19
C SER A 99 -2.95 9.00 -11.40
N ARG A 100 -3.41 8.21 -12.39
CA ARG A 100 -4.11 8.72 -13.55
C ARG A 100 -5.48 9.32 -13.19
N THR A 101 -6.12 8.79 -12.16
CA THR A 101 -7.40 9.31 -11.68
C THR A 101 -7.21 10.63 -10.92
N ALA A 102 -6.25 10.67 -10.03
CA ALA A 102 -5.93 11.86 -9.22
C ALA A 102 -5.45 13.04 -10.07
N SER A 103 -4.72 12.77 -11.15
CA SER A 103 -4.12 13.80 -11.99
C SER A 103 -5.03 14.39 -13.08
N ARG A 104 -6.34 14.05 -13.12
CA ARG A 104 -7.23 14.47 -14.23
C ARG A 104 -7.23 15.97 -14.48
N ASP A 105 -7.20 16.76 -13.42
CA ASP A 105 -7.30 18.22 -13.46
C ASP A 105 -5.92 18.92 -13.38
N TRP A 106 -4.81 18.14 -13.36
CA TRP A 106 -3.48 18.70 -13.34
C TRP A 106 -3.06 19.21 -14.73
N ARG A 107 -2.11 20.12 -14.75
CA ARG A 107 -1.69 20.83 -15.96
C ARG A 107 -0.21 20.55 -16.28
N GLU A 108 0.15 20.72 -17.54
CA GLU A 108 1.56 20.73 -17.96
C GLU A 108 2.39 21.67 -17.09
N GLY A 109 3.55 21.20 -16.62
CA GLY A 109 4.42 21.90 -15.68
C GLY A 109 4.05 21.74 -14.20
N ASP A 110 2.92 21.07 -13.86
CA ASP A 110 2.70 20.64 -12.47
C ASP A 110 3.76 19.63 -12.05
N ARG A 111 4.13 19.64 -10.76
CA ARG A 111 5.27 18.90 -10.23
C ARG A 111 4.83 17.71 -9.36
N ILE A 112 5.61 16.65 -9.48
CA ILE A 112 5.49 15.40 -8.72
C ILE A 112 6.78 15.19 -7.96
N LEU A 113 6.73 15.10 -6.64
CA LEU A 113 7.88 14.74 -5.83
C LEU A 113 7.85 13.25 -5.53
N VAL A 114 8.96 12.54 -5.81
CA VAL A 114 9.18 11.13 -5.46
C VAL A 114 10.45 11.00 -4.63
N SER A 115 10.52 10.00 -3.75
CA SER A 115 11.72 9.86 -2.93
C SER A 115 12.73 8.87 -3.55
N ARG A 116 14.01 9.04 -3.19
CA ARG A 116 15.09 8.09 -3.55
C ARG A 116 15.12 6.83 -2.67
N LEU A 117 14.23 6.74 -1.69
CA LEU A 117 14.02 5.53 -0.88
C LEU A 117 13.01 4.57 -1.49
N ASP A 118 12.23 5.04 -2.48
CA ASP A 118 11.07 4.32 -2.98
C ASP A 118 11.45 3.10 -3.83
N HIS A 119 10.54 2.15 -3.81
CA HIS A 119 10.54 1.03 -4.74
C HIS A 119 10.12 1.51 -6.13
N ASP A 120 10.70 0.91 -7.19
CA ASP A 120 10.36 1.25 -8.57
C ASP A 120 8.86 1.20 -8.86
N GLY A 121 8.14 0.24 -8.25
CA GLY A 121 6.68 0.12 -8.38
C GLY A 121 5.88 1.32 -7.86
N GLY A 122 6.44 2.11 -6.92
CA GLY A 122 5.85 3.37 -6.42
C GLY A 122 6.32 4.61 -7.18
N VAL A 123 7.37 4.49 -7.99
CA VAL A 123 7.96 5.61 -8.77
C VAL A 123 7.56 5.57 -10.24
N ALA A 124 7.66 4.41 -10.88
CA ALA A 124 7.41 4.26 -12.31
C ALA A 124 6.03 4.80 -12.75
N PRO A 125 4.92 4.60 -11.99
CA PRO A 125 3.62 5.16 -12.34
C PRO A 125 3.63 6.68 -12.50
N TRP A 126 4.40 7.38 -11.67
CA TRP A 126 4.53 8.83 -11.70
C TRP A 126 5.42 9.32 -12.83
N VAL A 127 6.54 8.62 -13.08
CA VAL A 127 7.45 8.94 -14.19
C VAL A 127 6.76 8.77 -15.54
N GLU A 128 6.05 7.66 -15.74
CA GLU A 128 5.27 7.40 -16.96
C GLU A 128 4.13 8.40 -17.14
N LEU A 129 3.41 8.71 -16.06
CA LEU A 129 2.35 9.71 -16.07
C LEU A 129 2.89 11.11 -16.44
N ALA A 130 4.04 11.47 -15.90
CA ALA A 130 4.69 12.75 -16.18
C ALA A 130 5.11 12.85 -17.66
N ALA A 131 5.68 11.79 -18.22
CA ALA A 131 6.02 11.72 -19.63
C ALA A 131 4.79 11.83 -20.54
N ASP A 132 3.66 11.20 -20.16
CA ASP A 132 2.41 11.23 -20.91
C ASP A 132 1.71 12.59 -20.87
N ARG A 133 1.87 13.36 -19.79
CA ARG A 133 1.07 14.55 -19.50
C ARG A 133 1.86 15.86 -19.40
N GLY A 134 3.18 15.81 -19.54
CA GLY A 134 4.06 16.99 -19.44
C GLY A 134 4.22 17.51 -18.00
N PHE A 135 4.13 16.64 -17.00
CA PHE A 135 4.44 16.97 -15.62
C PHE A 135 5.94 16.89 -15.38
N GLU A 136 6.42 17.52 -14.31
CA GLU A 136 7.82 17.45 -13.91
C GLU A 136 7.99 16.53 -12.71
N VAL A 137 8.94 15.58 -12.79
CA VAL A 137 9.26 14.68 -11.67
C VAL A 137 10.56 15.15 -11.01
N GLU A 138 10.49 15.41 -9.72
CA GLU A 138 11.66 15.73 -8.90
C GLU A 138 11.88 14.69 -7.81
N TRP A 139 13.16 14.49 -7.50
CA TRP A 139 13.60 13.45 -6.57
C TRP A 139 14.02 14.07 -5.25
N VAL A 140 13.30 13.74 -4.19
CA VAL A 140 13.70 14.06 -2.81
C VAL A 140 14.88 13.18 -2.42
N ASN A 141 15.93 13.80 -1.91
CA ASN A 141 17.16 13.13 -1.54
C ASN A 141 17.03 12.31 -0.25
N VAL A 142 18.07 11.53 0.02
CA VAL A 142 18.27 10.82 1.26
C VAL A 142 19.51 11.36 1.96
N THR A 143 19.49 11.29 3.29
CA THR A 143 20.62 11.64 4.14
C THR A 143 21.71 10.55 4.07
N GLU A 144 22.90 10.80 4.63
CA GLU A 144 24.01 9.83 4.66
C GLU A 144 23.66 8.55 5.41
N ASP A 145 22.74 8.61 6.41
CA ASP A 145 22.23 7.47 7.16
C ASP A 145 20.99 6.82 6.51
N LEU A 146 20.77 7.09 5.22
CA LEU A 146 19.72 6.48 4.38
C LEU A 146 18.30 6.74 4.90
N ARG A 147 18.03 7.95 5.38
CA ARG A 147 16.69 8.43 5.73
C ARG A 147 16.21 9.45 4.71
N LEU A 148 14.90 9.69 4.66
CA LEU A 148 14.35 10.77 3.86
C LEU A 148 14.92 12.11 4.35
N ASP A 149 15.39 12.94 3.41
CA ASP A 149 15.86 14.28 3.70
C ASP A 149 14.66 15.25 3.72
N TYR A 150 14.15 15.53 4.92
CA TYR A 150 12.98 16.40 5.10
C TYR A 150 13.29 17.87 4.80
N ASP A 151 14.55 18.29 4.92
CA ASP A 151 14.94 19.66 4.57
C ASP A 151 14.97 19.82 3.05
N ASP A 152 15.46 18.82 2.31
CA ASP A 152 15.39 18.80 0.84
C ASP A 152 13.94 18.73 0.37
N LEU A 153 13.09 17.92 1.03
CA LEU A 153 11.64 17.88 0.75
C LEU A 153 11.02 19.27 0.92
N ALA A 154 11.19 19.89 2.08
CA ALA A 154 10.62 21.21 2.37
C ALA A 154 11.08 22.28 1.38
N ASN A 155 12.35 22.26 0.97
CA ASN A 155 12.89 23.20 0.00
C ASN A 155 12.37 23.03 -1.44
N ARG A 156 11.75 21.86 -1.76
CA ARG A 156 11.16 21.59 -3.09
C ARG A 156 9.67 21.91 -3.16
N LEU A 157 9.01 22.10 -2.02
CA LEU A 157 7.57 22.34 -1.96
C LEU A 157 7.22 23.77 -2.39
N ASP A 158 6.28 23.87 -3.31
CA ASP A 158 5.63 25.12 -3.72
C ASP A 158 4.21 24.86 -4.26
N GLU A 159 3.53 25.89 -4.75
CA GLU A 159 2.15 25.82 -5.26
C GLU A 159 1.99 24.99 -6.55
N HIS A 160 3.07 24.59 -7.22
CA HIS A 160 3.05 23.75 -8.42
C HIS A 160 3.15 22.26 -8.08
N VAL A 161 3.55 21.91 -6.86
CA VAL A 161 3.60 20.51 -6.42
C VAL A 161 2.18 19.99 -6.21
N ARG A 162 1.86 18.87 -6.85
CA ARG A 162 0.53 18.22 -6.78
C ARG A 162 0.52 16.98 -5.90
N VAL A 163 1.65 16.32 -5.79
CA VAL A 163 1.78 15.12 -4.98
C VAL A 163 3.20 14.96 -4.45
N VAL A 164 3.30 14.49 -3.23
CA VAL A 164 4.51 13.93 -2.63
C VAL A 164 4.29 12.43 -2.48
N ALA A 165 4.94 11.65 -3.35
CA ALA A 165 4.90 10.20 -3.27
C ALA A 165 6.13 9.70 -2.51
N CYS A 166 5.91 8.90 -1.46
CA CYS A 166 6.98 8.36 -0.64
C CYS A 166 6.65 6.96 -0.10
N VAL A 167 7.69 6.15 0.12
CA VAL A 167 7.56 4.88 0.82
C VAL A 167 7.45 5.13 2.33
N ALA A 168 6.56 4.41 3.02
CA ALA A 168 6.50 4.47 4.49
C ALA A 168 7.64 3.69 5.16
N SER A 169 8.10 2.60 4.52
CA SER A 169 9.27 1.84 4.96
C SER A 169 10.01 1.27 3.75
N SER A 170 11.30 1.59 3.63
CA SER A 170 12.11 1.17 2.49
C SER A 170 12.33 -0.35 2.48
N ASN A 171 12.02 -0.97 1.35
CA ASN A 171 12.27 -2.40 1.11
C ASN A 171 13.77 -2.73 0.97
N ALA A 172 14.61 -1.73 0.67
CA ALA A 172 16.03 -1.93 0.41
C ALA A 172 16.89 -1.71 1.67
N VAL A 173 16.60 -0.68 2.46
CA VAL A 173 17.43 -0.27 3.60
C VAL A 173 16.72 -0.32 4.95
N GLY A 174 15.39 -0.54 4.96
CA GLY A 174 14.60 -0.72 6.18
C GLY A 174 14.33 0.56 6.98
N SER A 175 14.76 1.74 6.48
CA SER A 175 14.41 3.01 7.13
C SER A 175 12.91 3.27 7.07
N ILE A 176 12.35 3.77 8.17
CA ILE A 176 10.94 4.16 8.30
C ILE A 176 10.85 5.68 8.13
N VAL A 177 9.92 6.11 7.29
CA VAL A 177 9.61 7.51 7.01
C VAL A 177 8.54 8.00 8.01
N ASP A 178 8.71 9.17 8.55
CA ASP A 178 7.68 9.89 9.30
C ASP A 178 6.63 10.43 8.30
N VAL A 179 5.66 9.57 8.00
CA VAL A 179 4.59 9.87 7.04
C VAL A 179 3.74 11.06 7.50
N ALA A 180 3.48 11.19 8.81
CA ALA A 180 2.70 12.31 9.33
C ALA A 180 3.38 13.65 9.01
N ARG A 181 4.70 13.73 9.20
CA ARG A 181 5.49 14.91 8.83
C ARG A 181 5.48 15.18 7.32
N VAL A 182 5.57 14.14 6.48
CA VAL A 182 5.44 14.31 5.01
C VAL A 182 4.06 14.83 4.65
N SER A 183 3.00 14.30 5.27
CA SER A 183 1.62 14.73 5.07
C SER A 183 1.43 16.21 5.44
N GLU A 184 1.92 16.61 6.61
CA GLU A 184 1.88 18.02 7.05
C GLU A 184 2.53 18.94 6.03
N LEU A 185 3.77 18.63 5.61
CA LEU A 185 4.52 19.42 4.62
C LEU A 185 3.82 19.48 3.25
N ALA A 186 3.31 18.36 2.75
CA ALA A 186 2.57 18.30 1.49
C ALA A 186 1.29 19.17 1.54
N HIS A 187 0.54 19.08 2.63
CA HIS A 187 -0.71 19.82 2.80
C HIS A 187 -0.51 21.32 2.95
N GLU A 188 0.64 21.81 3.44
CA GLU A 188 0.96 23.24 3.47
C GLU A 188 0.88 23.89 2.08
N VAL A 189 1.24 23.15 1.04
CA VAL A 189 1.15 23.59 -0.37
C VAL A 189 -0.06 23.00 -1.12
N ARG A 190 -0.95 22.28 -0.43
CA ARG A 190 -2.14 21.59 -0.99
C ARG A 190 -1.79 20.44 -1.95
N ALA A 191 -0.62 19.86 -1.81
CA ALA A 191 -0.23 18.64 -2.51
C ALA A 191 -0.80 17.42 -1.80
N LEU A 192 -1.07 16.35 -2.54
CA LEU A 192 -1.45 15.06 -1.98
C LEU A 192 -0.24 14.36 -1.34
N CYS A 193 -0.44 13.74 -0.19
CA CYS A 193 0.51 12.79 0.40
C CYS A 193 0.13 11.37 -0.03
N TRP A 194 1.00 10.73 -0.82
CA TRP A 194 0.79 9.42 -1.43
C TRP A 194 1.80 8.42 -0.93
N VAL A 195 1.33 7.32 -0.33
CA VAL A 195 2.20 6.45 0.46
C VAL A 195 2.22 5.02 -0.08
N ASP A 196 3.40 4.57 -0.50
CA ASP A 196 3.70 3.14 -0.64
C ASP A 196 3.97 2.55 0.75
N ALA A 197 3.03 1.76 1.23
CA ALA A 197 3.11 1.13 2.54
C ALA A 197 3.27 -0.39 2.48
N VAL A 198 3.73 -0.92 1.37
CA VAL A 198 3.85 -2.37 1.14
C VAL A 198 4.68 -3.06 2.22
N GLN A 199 5.81 -2.49 2.63
CA GLN A 199 6.62 -3.04 3.70
C GLN A 199 6.13 -2.60 5.08
N TYR A 200 5.68 -1.36 5.22
CA TYR A 200 5.20 -0.79 6.48
C TYR A 200 4.02 -1.61 7.06
N ALA A 201 3.03 -1.90 6.25
CA ALA A 201 1.83 -2.64 6.65
C ALA A 201 2.08 -4.07 7.17
N ALA A 202 3.27 -4.64 6.88
CA ALA A 202 3.67 -5.96 7.37
C ALA A 202 4.31 -5.90 8.79
N HIS A 203 4.76 -4.72 9.24
CA HIS A 203 5.62 -4.59 10.41
C HIS A 203 5.07 -3.65 11.48
N GLU A 204 4.27 -2.67 11.08
CA GLU A 204 3.75 -1.62 11.97
C GLU A 204 2.22 -1.61 12.00
N PRO A 205 1.60 -1.25 13.12
CA PRO A 205 0.17 -0.98 13.16
C PRO A 205 -0.20 0.16 12.22
N VAL A 206 -1.23 -0.05 11.42
CA VAL A 206 -1.70 0.95 10.46
C VAL A 206 -2.85 1.75 11.05
N ASP A 207 -2.73 3.07 11.02
CA ASP A 207 -3.78 4.04 11.29
C ASP A 207 -3.62 5.21 10.32
N VAL A 208 -4.30 5.15 9.18
CA VAL A 208 -4.17 6.15 8.12
C VAL A 208 -4.66 7.53 8.55
N GLN A 209 -5.56 7.61 9.55
CA GLN A 209 -6.01 8.88 10.11
C GLN A 209 -4.88 9.56 10.91
N ALA A 210 -4.14 8.79 11.69
CA ALA A 210 -2.98 9.32 12.43
C ALA A 210 -1.81 9.68 11.49
N LEU A 211 -1.65 8.96 10.38
CA LEU A 211 -0.63 9.27 9.35
C LEU A 211 -0.99 10.51 8.52
N GLY A 212 -2.28 10.84 8.40
CA GLY A 212 -2.77 12.02 7.70
C GLY A 212 -2.60 11.99 6.18
N CYS A 213 -2.20 10.85 5.59
CA CYS A 213 -2.00 10.73 4.15
C CYS A 213 -3.32 10.66 3.39
N ASP A 214 -3.31 11.10 2.12
CA ASP A 214 -4.49 11.09 1.24
C ASP A 214 -4.67 9.73 0.57
N VAL A 215 -3.57 9.05 0.28
CA VAL A 215 -3.57 7.72 -0.33
C VAL A 215 -2.52 6.84 0.36
N PHE A 216 -2.95 5.66 0.77
CA PHE A 216 -2.11 4.64 1.40
C PHE A 216 -2.32 3.33 0.65
N ILE A 217 -1.25 2.79 0.04
CA ILE A 217 -1.36 1.62 -0.81
C ILE A 217 -0.44 0.51 -0.30
N THR A 218 -0.96 -0.72 -0.30
CA THR A 218 -0.20 -1.90 0.10
C THR A 218 -0.56 -3.12 -0.73
N SER A 219 0.17 -4.23 -0.52
CA SER A 219 -0.04 -5.51 -1.18
C SER A 219 -0.06 -6.64 -0.16
N ALA A 220 -1.18 -7.37 -0.09
CA ALA A 220 -1.43 -8.37 0.93
C ALA A 220 -0.40 -9.52 0.96
N TYR A 221 0.24 -9.83 -0.17
CA TYR A 221 1.25 -10.90 -0.22
C TYR A 221 2.53 -10.60 0.59
N LYS A 222 2.69 -9.39 1.11
CA LYS A 222 3.77 -9.02 2.04
C LYS A 222 3.40 -9.27 3.51
N PHE A 223 2.10 -9.41 3.82
CA PHE A 223 1.60 -9.68 5.17
C PHE A 223 0.64 -10.89 5.18
N CYS A 224 1.13 -12.00 4.67
CA CYS A 224 0.47 -13.30 4.72
C CYS A 224 -0.81 -13.45 3.88
N GLY A 225 -1.07 -12.53 2.94
CA GLY A 225 -2.22 -12.57 2.05
C GLY A 225 -1.90 -13.05 0.63
N PRO A 226 -2.90 -13.07 -0.26
CA PRO A 226 -2.69 -13.33 -1.69
C PRO A 226 -2.12 -12.13 -2.43
N HIS A 227 -1.82 -12.30 -3.72
CA HIS A 227 -1.47 -11.18 -4.61
C HIS A 227 -2.70 -10.31 -4.88
N VAL A 228 -3.02 -9.46 -3.92
CA VAL A 228 -4.09 -8.45 -3.98
C VAL A 228 -3.52 -7.14 -3.44
N GLY A 229 -3.76 -6.06 -4.17
CA GLY A 229 -3.49 -4.70 -3.72
C GLY A 229 -4.66 -4.17 -2.90
N LEU A 230 -4.35 -3.35 -1.89
CA LEU A 230 -5.31 -2.67 -1.03
C LEU A 230 -4.89 -1.20 -0.92
N ALA A 231 -5.80 -0.31 -1.20
CA ALA A 231 -5.63 1.12 -1.02
C ALA A 231 -6.78 1.68 -0.18
#